data_22a870e038d9be72132c8d19e47098f2
#
_entry.id   22a870e038d9be72132c8d19e47098f2
#
_cell.length_a   1.000
_cell.length_b   1.000
_cell.length_c   1.000
_cell.angle_alpha   90.00
_cell.angle_beta   90.00
_cell.angle_gamma   90.00
#
_symmetry.space_group_name_H-M   'P 1'
#
loop_
_entity.id
_entity.type
_entity.pdbx_description
1 polymer ?
#
loop_
_entity_poly.entity_id
_entity_poly.type
_entity_poly.pdbx_seq_one_letter_code
_entity_poly.pdbx_strand_id
1 'polypeptide(L)'
;MNSIFKKSRLLLAVACVFLLALAIPSRGLAAESEPEAEEISSHMVVSESVGFTNHVYLFDSNRRGGYLTAPTASLTLSHRKGIGSLYLTFATSYTPYYVVNLDTGEKRTIDNGYIHAFIDLVDLFGEAPNKVQLRFENGQAALFEMRVFTRGKVPDNVQIWSDPVEGKTDLLLFSAHSDDDHLFFAGLLPYYAVERGYQVQVVYLTNHWNTYAFRMHEILDGLWAVGIRSYPVFAPYPDFFDANTLQTAFWKFEQAGYNREDMTGFVVEQLRRFRPMVAVGHDFDGEYGHIQHKVYAQLLADAVEISGDASVFPESASTYGPWDVPKTYIHLYEENPIIMDWDQPMENFEGMTPYEVSRYRGFAAHGSQHETWLRFFSSDKASGLPSYSPCRYGLYRTTVGDDVEKKDMFENVIDHAEQERLAAEEAARLEAEEKRRQEEEQAIRESIAEEQERRKSAEETLEKQKKLAPLATAAWVVGAVALAIVAVFALVNHLRGRWTYGDDESWDTNEQQNEDGE
;
A
#
# COMPACT_ATOMS: atom_id res chain seq x y z
N MET A 1 14.38 38.45 43.52
CA MET A 1 14.28 37.04 44.00
C MET A 1 12.87 36.43 43.91
N ASN A 2 11.77 37.20 44.03
CA ASN A 2 10.40 36.59 44.00
C ASN A 2 9.83 36.25 42.62
N SER A 3 10.45 36.67 41.49
CA SER A 3 9.97 36.41 40.13
C SER A 3 10.44 35.04 39.56
N ILE A 4 11.62 34.58 39.97
CA ILE A 4 12.22 33.31 39.50
C ILE A 4 11.51 32.10 40.14
N PHE A 5 11.11 32.22 41.42
CA PHE A 5 10.38 31.15 42.11
C PHE A 5 8.94 30.92 41.62
N LYS A 6 8.28 31.94 41.03
CA LYS A 6 6.95 31.79 40.44
C LYS A 6 6.99 31.07 39.10
N LYS A 7 8.03 31.32 38.26
CA LYS A 7 8.20 30.64 36.97
C LYS A 7 8.56 29.16 37.13
N SER A 8 9.37 28.81 38.13
CA SER A 8 9.75 27.41 38.40
C SER A 8 8.58 26.57 38.91
N ARG A 9 7.66 27.17 39.70
CA ARG A 9 6.46 26.45 40.17
C ARG A 9 5.41 26.24 39.08
N LEU A 10 5.33 27.17 38.10
CA LEU A 10 4.43 27.02 36.96
C LEU A 10 4.95 25.95 35.97
N LEU A 11 6.26 25.88 35.73
CA LEU A 11 6.90 24.83 34.91
C LEU A 11 6.80 23.44 35.55
N LEU A 12 6.91 23.35 36.88
CA LEU A 12 6.73 22.07 37.57
C LEU A 12 5.27 21.61 37.57
N ALA A 13 4.31 22.51 37.65
CA ALA A 13 2.89 22.19 37.57
C ALA A 13 2.48 21.73 36.15
N VAL A 14 3.01 22.36 35.12
CA VAL A 14 2.78 21.95 33.73
C VAL A 14 3.44 20.60 33.41
N ALA A 15 4.64 20.34 33.94
CA ALA A 15 5.30 19.03 33.79
C ALA A 15 4.57 17.92 34.55
N CYS A 16 4.01 18.19 35.73
CA CYS A 16 3.19 17.20 36.48
C CYS A 16 1.85 16.91 35.79
N VAL A 17 1.23 17.89 35.13
CA VAL A 17 -0.01 17.67 34.37
C VAL A 17 0.27 16.85 33.09
N PHE A 18 1.42 17.04 32.41
CA PHE A 18 1.83 16.22 31.27
C PHE A 18 2.22 14.78 31.69
N LEU A 19 2.84 14.59 32.85
CA LEU A 19 3.16 13.27 33.38
C LEU A 19 1.95 12.51 33.91
N LEU A 20 0.92 13.20 34.38
CA LEU A 20 -0.36 12.59 34.78
C LEU A 20 -1.22 12.23 33.54
N ALA A 21 -1.11 12.96 32.45
CA ALA A 21 -1.77 12.62 31.18
C ALA A 21 -1.17 11.37 30.50
N LEU A 22 0.13 11.07 30.74
CA LEU A 22 0.80 9.86 30.26
C LEU A 22 0.58 8.63 31.15
N ALA A 23 -0.01 8.79 32.35
CA ALA A 23 -0.29 7.73 33.30
C ALA A 23 -1.76 7.28 33.32
N ILE A 24 -2.61 7.84 32.45
CA ILE A 24 -3.92 7.24 32.20
C ILE A 24 -3.61 6.01 31.31
N PRO A 25 -3.80 4.76 31.82
CA PRO A 25 -3.76 3.63 30.92
C PRO A 25 -4.83 3.94 29.86
N SER A 26 -4.41 4.14 28.62
CA SER A 26 -5.30 4.03 27.49
C SER A 26 -5.88 2.62 27.63
N ARG A 27 -7.05 2.50 28.24
CA ARG A 27 -7.94 1.40 27.93
C ARG A 27 -8.13 1.55 26.44
N GLY A 28 -7.37 0.77 25.68
CA GLY A 28 -7.72 0.52 24.29
C GLY A 28 -9.21 0.17 24.38
N LEU A 29 -10.03 1.01 23.80
CA LEU A 29 -11.33 0.59 23.34
C LEU A 29 -10.96 -0.61 22.47
N ALA A 30 -11.10 -1.82 23.00
CA ALA A 30 -11.15 -3.00 22.17
C ALA A 30 -12.19 -2.62 21.13
N ALA A 31 -11.78 -2.50 19.88
CA ALA A 31 -12.72 -2.33 18.78
C ALA A 31 -13.73 -3.45 19.00
N GLU A 32 -14.99 -3.10 19.28
CA GLU A 32 -16.05 -4.10 19.38
C GLU A 32 -15.95 -4.89 18.09
N SER A 33 -15.66 -6.19 18.20
CA SER A 33 -15.62 -7.05 17.02
C SER A 33 -16.98 -6.90 16.34
N GLU A 34 -16.95 -6.62 15.05
CA GLU A 34 -18.17 -6.55 14.26
C GLU A 34 -18.99 -7.83 14.50
N PRO A 35 -20.30 -7.72 14.76
CA PRO A 35 -21.12 -8.89 15.03
C PRO A 35 -21.13 -9.82 13.82
N GLU A 36 -21.18 -11.12 14.04
CA GLU A 36 -21.32 -12.11 12.96
C GLU A 36 -22.63 -11.88 12.21
N ALA A 37 -22.57 -11.92 10.88
CA ALA A 37 -23.75 -11.81 10.03
C ALA A 37 -24.54 -13.13 10.04
N GLU A 38 -25.86 -13.03 10.20
CA GLU A 38 -26.76 -14.19 10.08
C GLU A 38 -27.10 -14.42 8.60
N GLU A 39 -26.93 -15.63 8.11
CA GLU A 39 -27.44 -15.99 6.79
C GLU A 39 -28.96 -16.14 6.82
N ILE A 40 -29.66 -15.32 6.04
CA ILE A 40 -31.12 -15.25 6.00
C ILE A 40 -31.73 -15.71 4.66
N SER A 41 -30.92 -16.36 3.81
CA SER A 41 -31.32 -16.80 2.46
C SER A 41 -32.62 -17.62 2.47
N SER A 42 -32.76 -18.57 3.39
CA SER A 42 -33.95 -19.45 3.53
C SER A 42 -35.19 -18.74 4.06
N HIS A 43 -35.05 -17.53 4.60
CA HIS A 43 -36.15 -16.76 5.20
C HIS A 43 -36.48 -15.48 4.40
N MET A 44 -35.89 -15.33 3.20
CA MET A 44 -36.14 -14.18 2.35
C MET A 44 -37.52 -14.20 1.79
N VAL A 45 -38.16 -13.03 1.80
CA VAL A 45 -39.42 -12.82 1.09
C VAL A 45 -39.12 -12.24 -0.27
N VAL A 46 -39.38 -13.01 -1.32
CA VAL A 46 -39.36 -12.54 -2.71
C VAL A 46 -40.73 -11.98 -3.03
N SER A 47 -40.84 -10.65 -3.00
CA SER A 47 -42.15 -9.98 -3.18
C SER A 47 -42.50 -9.68 -4.64
N GLU A 48 -41.49 -9.67 -5.51
CA GLU A 48 -41.66 -9.45 -6.95
C GLU A 48 -40.53 -10.18 -7.69
N SER A 49 -40.88 -10.88 -8.76
CA SER A 49 -39.94 -11.56 -9.62
C SER A 49 -40.38 -11.39 -11.07
N VAL A 50 -39.66 -10.54 -11.81
CA VAL A 50 -39.92 -10.28 -13.24
C VAL A 50 -38.77 -10.88 -14.04
N GLY A 51 -39.08 -11.62 -15.08
CA GLY A 51 -38.07 -12.24 -15.94
C GLY A 51 -37.33 -13.44 -15.32
N PHE A 52 -37.81 -13.93 -14.16
CA PHE A 52 -37.38 -15.18 -13.54
C PHE A 52 -38.51 -16.21 -13.62
N THR A 53 -38.26 -17.38 -14.18
CA THR A 53 -39.27 -18.46 -14.24
C THR A 53 -39.41 -19.21 -12.91
N ASN A 54 -38.32 -19.36 -12.18
CA ASN A 54 -38.34 -20.02 -10.89
C ASN A 54 -37.18 -19.57 -10.00
N HIS A 55 -37.34 -18.45 -9.31
CA HIS A 55 -36.32 -17.85 -8.44
C HIS A 55 -35.94 -18.70 -7.23
N VAL A 56 -36.71 -19.75 -6.90
CA VAL A 56 -36.40 -20.65 -5.76
C VAL A 56 -35.06 -21.36 -5.95
N TYR A 57 -34.67 -21.64 -7.19
CA TYR A 57 -33.36 -22.25 -7.49
C TYR A 57 -32.17 -21.35 -7.16
N LEU A 58 -32.37 -20.07 -6.93
CA LEU A 58 -31.28 -19.17 -6.49
C LEU A 58 -30.90 -19.38 -5.01
N PHE A 59 -31.64 -20.22 -4.28
CA PHE A 59 -31.46 -20.46 -2.84
C PHE A 59 -31.36 -21.95 -2.49
N ASP A 60 -31.02 -22.81 -3.46
CA ASP A 60 -31.02 -24.28 -3.29
C ASP A 60 -29.63 -24.86 -3.01
N SER A 61 -28.60 -24.02 -2.88
CA SER A 61 -27.18 -24.36 -2.67
C SER A 61 -26.59 -25.21 -3.82
N ASN A 62 -27.16 -25.12 -5.02
CA ASN A 62 -26.72 -25.86 -6.20
C ASN A 62 -26.01 -24.95 -7.21
N ARG A 63 -24.68 -24.97 -7.22
CA ARG A 63 -23.85 -24.22 -8.17
C ARG A 63 -23.70 -24.89 -9.54
N ARG A 64 -24.37 -26.01 -9.84
CA ARG A 64 -24.24 -26.73 -11.11
C ARG A 64 -25.38 -26.46 -12.10
N GLY A 65 -26.48 -25.91 -11.63
CA GLY A 65 -27.65 -25.59 -12.44
C GLY A 65 -27.80 -24.09 -12.64
N GLY A 66 -27.20 -23.55 -13.71
CA GLY A 66 -27.36 -22.13 -14.05
C GLY A 66 -28.80 -21.77 -14.35
N TYR A 67 -29.27 -20.68 -13.78
CA TYR A 67 -30.58 -20.11 -13.99
C TYR A 67 -30.49 -18.90 -14.93
N LEU A 68 -31.13 -18.97 -16.10
CA LEU A 68 -31.15 -17.89 -17.06
C LEU A 68 -32.33 -16.97 -16.81
N THR A 69 -32.08 -15.67 -16.68
CA THR A 69 -33.12 -14.65 -16.63
C THR A 69 -33.66 -14.34 -18.02
N ALA A 70 -34.78 -13.65 -18.11
CA ALA A 70 -35.16 -12.93 -19.33
C ALA A 70 -34.12 -11.79 -19.60
N PRO A 71 -34.08 -11.24 -20.85
CA PRO A 71 -33.15 -10.14 -21.19
C PRO A 71 -33.33 -8.89 -20.33
N THR A 72 -34.51 -8.71 -19.74
CA THR A 72 -34.75 -7.71 -18.70
C THR A 72 -35.40 -8.41 -17.52
N ALA A 73 -34.76 -8.37 -16.37
CA ALA A 73 -35.22 -9.08 -15.18
C ALA A 73 -35.03 -8.24 -13.92
N SER A 74 -35.91 -8.45 -12.94
CA SER A 74 -35.75 -7.88 -11.61
C SER A 74 -36.21 -8.85 -10.53
N LEU A 75 -35.56 -8.78 -9.38
CA LEU A 75 -35.89 -9.57 -8.20
C LEU A 75 -35.94 -8.67 -6.98
N THR A 76 -37.10 -8.60 -6.33
CA THR A 76 -37.30 -7.81 -5.12
C THR A 76 -37.26 -8.68 -3.88
N LEU A 77 -36.29 -8.43 -3.01
CA LEU A 77 -36.02 -9.12 -1.77
C LEU A 77 -36.44 -8.25 -0.59
N SER A 78 -37.02 -8.85 0.45
CA SER A 78 -37.29 -8.14 1.70
C SER A 78 -37.08 -9.01 2.93
N HIS A 79 -36.55 -8.38 4.01
CA HIS A 79 -36.36 -9.05 5.29
C HIS A 79 -36.47 -8.04 6.45
N ARG A 80 -37.17 -8.40 7.53
CA ARG A 80 -37.45 -7.50 8.67
C ARG A 80 -36.23 -7.10 9.52
N LYS A 81 -35.14 -7.87 9.48
CA LYS A 81 -33.88 -7.56 10.17
C LYS A 81 -32.95 -6.65 9.37
N GLY A 82 -33.37 -6.21 8.18
CA GLY A 82 -32.51 -5.59 7.20
C GLY A 82 -31.66 -6.60 6.42
N ILE A 83 -31.24 -6.21 5.23
CA ILE A 83 -30.37 -6.97 4.33
C ILE A 83 -29.01 -6.26 4.34
N GLY A 84 -28.02 -6.85 5.00
CA GLY A 84 -26.68 -6.28 5.15
C GLY A 84 -25.81 -6.49 3.92
N SER A 85 -25.84 -7.70 3.34
CA SER A 85 -25.07 -8.01 2.15
C SER A 85 -25.72 -9.10 1.29
N LEU A 86 -25.30 -9.14 0.02
CA LEU A 86 -25.66 -10.15 -0.96
C LEU A 86 -24.39 -10.82 -1.50
N TYR A 87 -24.44 -12.12 -1.68
CA TYR A 87 -23.39 -12.87 -2.37
C TYR A 87 -24.02 -13.62 -3.54
N LEU A 88 -23.67 -13.17 -4.76
CA LEU A 88 -24.23 -13.71 -6.01
C LEU A 88 -23.17 -14.58 -6.68
N THR A 89 -23.59 -15.71 -7.19
CA THR A 89 -22.75 -16.59 -8.02
C THR A 89 -23.34 -16.62 -9.43
N PHE A 90 -22.57 -16.12 -10.41
CA PHE A 90 -22.95 -16.09 -11.82
C PHE A 90 -22.30 -17.25 -12.58
N ALA A 91 -22.97 -17.78 -13.60
CA ALA A 91 -22.36 -18.76 -14.50
C ALA A 91 -21.29 -18.13 -15.42
N THR A 92 -21.49 -16.88 -15.80
CA THR A 92 -20.59 -16.08 -16.62
C THR A 92 -20.58 -14.65 -16.11
N SER A 93 -19.52 -13.90 -16.37
CA SER A 93 -19.47 -12.48 -16.06
C SER A 93 -20.69 -11.75 -16.60
N TYR A 94 -21.33 -10.96 -15.76
CA TYR A 94 -22.46 -10.13 -16.13
C TYR A 94 -22.33 -8.73 -15.53
N THR A 95 -22.29 -7.73 -16.39
CA THR A 95 -22.10 -6.34 -15.96
C THR A 95 -22.60 -5.37 -17.05
N PRO A 96 -23.07 -4.16 -16.72
CA PRO A 96 -23.47 -3.76 -15.38
C PRO A 96 -24.83 -4.32 -14.98
N TYR A 97 -25.06 -4.42 -13.67
CA TYR A 97 -26.39 -4.63 -13.09
C TYR A 97 -26.62 -3.64 -11.95
N TYR A 98 -27.85 -3.59 -11.42
CA TYR A 98 -28.20 -2.53 -10.49
C TYR A 98 -28.80 -3.10 -9.20
N VAL A 99 -28.48 -2.40 -8.10
CA VAL A 99 -29.09 -2.61 -6.79
C VAL A 99 -29.87 -1.35 -6.42
N VAL A 100 -31.15 -1.51 -6.09
CA VAL A 100 -32.02 -0.41 -5.69
C VAL A 100 -32.46 -0.62 -4.25
N ASN A 101 -32.13 0.32 -3.37
CA ASN A 101 -32.73 0.40 -2.05
C ASN A 101 -34.17 0.91 -2.19
N LEU A 102 -35.18 0.04 -1.98
CA LEU A 102 -36.56 0.42 -2.13
C LEU A 102 -37.14 1.16 -0.92
N ASP A 103 -36.41 1.24 0.19
CA ASP A 103 -36.80 2.06 1.35
C ASP A 103 -36.54 3.55 1.07
N THR A 104 -35.49 3.87 0.30
CA THR A 104 -35.07 5.24 -0.03
C THR A 104 -35.27 5.62 -1.49
N GLY A 105 -35.36 4.64 -2.40
CA GLY A 105 -35.41 4.82 -3.85
C GLY A 105 -34.02 4.98 -4.49
N GLU A 106 -32.93 4.87 -3.73
CA GLU A 106 -31.55 5.02 -4.20
C GLU A 106 -31.13 3.84 -5.07
N LYS A 107 -30.50 4.12 -6.23
CA LYS A 107 -30.01 3.12 -7.20
C LYS A 107 -28.49 3.18 -7.28
N ARG A 108 -27.83 2.03 -7.21
CA ARG A 108 -26.39 1.85 -7.41
C ARG A 108 -26.11 0.89 -8.56
N THR A 109 -25.01 1.14 -9.26
CA THR A 109 -24.53 0.28 -10.35
C THR A 109 -23.43 -0.63 -9.81
N ILE A 110 -23.47 -1.90 -10.20
CA ILE A 110 -22.41 -2.88 -9.99
C ILE A 110 -21.82 -3.20 -11.37
N ASP A 111 -20.53 -2.97 -11.54
CA ASP A 111 -19.82 -3.01 -12.84
C ASP A 111 -18.52 -3.82 -12.85
N ASN A 112 -18.14 -4.45 -11.73
CA ASN A 112 -16.92 -5.24 -11.64
C ASN A 112 -16.94 -6.56 -12.43
N GLY A 113 -18.11 -7.08 -12.78
CA GLY A 113 -18.26 -8.30 -13.59
C GLY A 113 -17.80 -9.60 -12.92
N TYR A 114 -17.65 -9.62 -11.60
CA TYR A 114 -17.21 -10.81 -10.86
C TYR A 114 -18.27 -11.91 -10.89
N ILE A 115 -17.84 -13.15 -11.14
CA ILE A 115 -18.77 -14.31 -11.10
C ILE A 115 -19.09 -14.75 -9.68
N HIS A 116 -18.24 -14.41 -8.71
CA HIS A 116 -18.53 -14.47 -7.28
C HIS A 116 -18.57 -13.02 -6.77
N ALA A 117 -19.77 -12.44 -6.75
CA ALA A 117 -19.97 -11.03 -6.46
C ALA A 117 -20.52 -10.84 -5.04
N PHE A 118 -19.70 -10.29 -4.17
CA PHE A 118 -20.14 -9.80 -2.86
C PHE A 118 -20.54 -8.34 -2.94
N ILE A 119 -21.69 -8.00 -2.40
CA ILE A 119 -22.26 -6.65 -2.38
C ILE A 119 -22.57 -6.30 -0.93
N ASP A 120 -21.78 -5.43 -0.34
CA ASP A 120 -22.08 -4.83 0.95
C ASP A 120 -23.10 -3.72 0.79
N LEU A 121 -24.31 -3.95 1.25
CA LEU A 121 -25.40 -2.99 1.14
C LEU A 121 -25.28 -1.88 2.19
N VAL A 122 -24.58 -2.14 3.29
CA VAL A 122 -24.32 -1.13 4.31
C VAL A 122 -23.32 -0.12 3.79
N ASP A 123 -22.24 -0.57 3.17
CA ASP A 123 -21.26 0.31 2.53
C ASP A 123 -21.89 1.08 1.36
N LEU A 124 -22.74 0.39 0.59
CA LEU A 124 -23.34 0.96 -0.62
C LEU A 124 -24.37 2.07 -0.33
N PHE A 125 -25.16 1.92 0.77
CA PHE A 125 -26.29 2.79 1.11
C PHE A 125 -26.17 3.50 2.48
N GLY A 126 -25.14 3.21 3.26
CA GLY A 126 -24.95 3.74 4.63
C GLY A 126 -25.71 2.97 5.70
N GLU A 127 -26.67 2.13 5.33
CA GLU A 127 -27.49 1.31 6.24
C GLU A 127 -27.95 0.02 5.56
N ALA A 128 -28.36 -0.98 6.37
CA ALA A 128 -28.93 -2.21 5.86
C ALA A 128 -30.41 -1.99 5.49
N PRO A 129 -30.79 -1.95 4.18
CA PRO A 129 -32.16 -1.77 3.75
C PRO A 129 -33.06 -2.96 4.11
N ASN A 130 -34.34 -2.72 4.40
CA ASN A 130 -35.29 -3.81 4.60
C ASN A 130 -35.81 -4.39 3.28
N LYS A 131 -35.71 -3.61 2.21
CA LYS A 131 -36.21 -4.01 0.89
C LYS A 131 -35.26 -3.55 -0.22
N VAL A 132 -34.75 -4.50 -1.01
CA VAL A 132 -33.87 -4.24 -2.15
C VAL A 132 -34.41 -4.87 -3.42
N GLN A 133 -34.09 -4.27 -4.56
CA GLN A 133 -34.35 -4.83 -5.87
C GLN A 133 -33.05 -4.95 -6.67
N LEU A 134 -32.78 -6.17 -7.13
CA LEU A 134 -31.76 -6.44 -8.14
C LEU A 134 -32.38 -6.25 -9.52
N ARG A 135 -31.70 -5.57 -10.45
CA ARG A 135 -32.12 -5.37 -11.82
C ARG A 135 -31.04 -5.77 -12.80
N PHE A 136 -31.41 -6.61 -13.74
CA PHE A 136 -30.59 -7.10 -14.85
C PHE A 136 -31.19 -6.58 -16.14
N GLU A 137 -30.60 -5.55 -16.75
CA GLU A 137 -31.17 -4.78 -17.86
C GLU A 137 -30.33 -4.90 -19.16
N ASN A 138 -29.18 -5.63 -19.12
CA ASN A 138 -28.24 -5.73 -20.23
C ASN A 138 -28.20 -7.13 -20.85
N GLY A 139 -29.35 -7.70 -21.17
CA GLY A 139 -29.44 -9.06 -21.68
C GLY A 139 -29.65 -10.10 -20.57
N GLN A 140 -29.55 -11.37 -20.93
CA GLN A 140 -29.77 -12.46 -20.00
C GLN A 140 -28.60 -12.59 -19.00
N ALA A 141 -28.90 -12.61 -17.72
CA ALA A 141 -27.97 -13.01 -16.69
C ALA A 141 -28.10 -14.51 -16.41
N ALA A 142 -27.00 -15.19 -16.25
CA ALA A 142 -26.96 -16.59 -15.81
C ALA A 142 -26.47 -16.66 -14.36
N LEU A 143 -27.40 -16.92 -13.42
CA LEU A 143 -27.14 -17.02 -11.98
C LEU A 143 -27.16 -18.47 -11.54
N PHE A 144 -26.28 -18.85 -10.63
CA PHE A 144 -26.34 -20.14 -9.97
C PHE A 144 -26.97 -20.04 -8.58
N GLU A 145 -26.47 -19.12 -7.75
CA GLU A 145 -26.80 -19.06 -6.33
C GLU A 145 -26.83 -17.63 -5.83
N MET A 146 -27.65 -17.41 -4.82
CA MET A 146 -27.71 -16.16 -4.06
C MET A 146 -27.74 -16.45 -2.57
N ARG A 147 -26.80 -15.91 -1.83
CA ARG A 147 -26.81 -15.93 -0.37
C ARG A 147 -27.06 -14.51 0.14
N VAL A 148 -27.84 -14.41 1.20
CA VAL A 148 -28.26 -13.12 1.78
C VAL A 148 -27.95 -13.11 3.26
N PHE A 149 -27.36 -12.02 3.72
CA PHE A 149 -26.90 -11.88 5.09
C PHE A 149 -27.48 -10.62 5.76
N THR A 150 -27.62 -10.66 7.07
CA THR A 150 -27.81 -9.45 7.89
C THR A 150 -26.52 -8.65 7.93
N ARG A 151 -26.55 -7.44 8.52
CA ARG A 151 -25.35 -6.67 8.80
C ARG A 151 -24.40 -7.45 9.71
N GLY A 152 -23.10 -7.43 9.41
CA GLY A 152 -22.04 -8.04 10.21
C GLY A 152 -21.01 -8.77 9.36
N LYS A 153 -20.01 -9.36 10.02
CA LYS A 153 -18.97 -10.14 9.38
C LYS A 153 -19.56 -11.42 8.78
N VAL A 154 -19.44 -11.58 7.46
CA VAL A 154 -19.88 -12.80 6.77
C VAL A 154 -18.93 -13.99 7.02
N PRO A 155 -19.40 -15.24 6.87
CA PRO A 155 -18.55 -16.42 7.00
C PRO A 155 -17.38 -16.45 6.01
N ASP A 156 -16.26 -17.05 6.39
CA ASP A 156 -15.02 -17.09 5.59
C ASP A 156 -15.16 -17.74 4.20
N ASN A 157 -16.22 -18.53 3.99
CA ASN A 157 -16.54 -19.11 2.69
C ASN A 157 -17.32 -18.17 1.74
N VAL A 158 -17.62 -16.95 2.16
CA VAL A 158 -18.10 -15.87 1.30
C VAL A 158 -16.89 -15.15 0.72
N GLN A 159 -16.72 -15.21 -0.57
CA GLN A 159 -15.56 -14.66 -1.24
C GLN A 159 -15.76 -13.16 -1.50
N ILE A 160 -14.92 -12.35 -0.88
CA ILE A 160 -14.90 -10.89 -1.03
C ILE A 160 -13.67 -10.53 -1.85
N TRP A 161 -13.84 -10.50 -3.16
CA TRP A 161 -12.76 -10.21 -4.10
C TRP A 161 -12.47 -8.71 -4.16
N SER A 162 -11.19 -8.37 -4.19
CA SER A 162 -10.72 -7.03 -4.53
C SER A 162 -10.38 -6.96 -6.03
N ASP A 163 -10.45 -5.75 -6.57
CA ASP A 163 -9.92 -5.49 -7.90
C ASP A 163 -8.42 -5.79 -7.95
N PRO A 164 -7.91 -6.25 -9.12
CA PRO A 164 -6.48 -6.42 -9.31
C PRO A 164 -5.72 -5.12 -9.05
N VAL A 165 -4.65 -5.19 -8.24
CA VAL A 165 -3.86 -4.01 -7.87
C VAL A 165 -2.86 -3.70 -8.97
N GLU A 166 -3.16 -2.69 -9.79
CA GLU A 166 -2.28 -2.26 -10.88
C GLU A 166 -1.01 -1.57 -10.37
N GLY A 167 0.11 -1.85 -11.03
CA GLY A 167 1.39 -1.18 -10.79
C GLY A 167 2.14 -1.55 -9.51
N LYS A 168 1.62 -2.50 -8.72
CA LYS A 168 2.17 -2.85 -7.40
C LYS A 168 2.13 -4.35 -7.11
N THR A 169 2.20 -5.18 -8.11
CA THR A 169 2.25 -6.63 -7.94
C THR A 169 3.66 -7.08 -7.63
N ASP A 170 3.86 -7.80 -6.54
CA ASP A 170 5.16 -8.38 -6.23
C ASP A 170 5.40 -9.63 -7.06
N LEU A 171 4.45 -10.57 -7.10
CA LEU A 171 4.52 -11.79 -7.87
C LEU A 171 3.35 -11.92 -8.85
N LEU A 172 3.65 -12.14 -10.12
CA LEU A 172 2.68 -12.41 -11.18
C LEU A 172 2.87 -13.83 -11.71
N LEU A 173 1.85 -14.69 -11.49
CA LEU A 173 1.82 -16.04 -12.02
C LEU A 173 1.01 -16.10 -13.31
N PHE A 174 1.61 -16.63 -14.38
CA PHE A 174 0.93 -17.00 -15.61
C PHE A 174 0.64 -18.51 -15.59
N SER A 175 -0.60 -18.86 -15.29
CA SER A 175 -1.08 -20.24 -15.26
C SER A 175 -1.80 -20.59 -16.58
N ALA A 176 -1.59 -21.78 -17.09
CA ALA A 176 -2.28 -22.23 -18.30
C ALA A 176 -3.73 -22.59 -18.02
N HIS A 177 -3.97 -23.56 -17.16
CA HIS A 177 -5.30 -24.08 -16.86
C HIS A 177 -5.70 -23.76 -15.41
N SER A 178 -6.93 -24.10 -15.09
CA SER A 178 -7.59 -23.74 -13.84
C SER A 178 -6.99 -24.38 -12.56
N ASP A 179 -6.22 -25.42 -12.69
CA ASP A 179 -5.70 -26.27 -11.60
C ASP A 179 -4.16 -26.31 -11.55
N ASP A 180 -3.47 -25.78 -12.59
CA ASP A 180 -2.01 -25.80 -12.71
C ASP A 180 -1.33 -25.02 -11.57
N ASP A 181 -1.95 -23.94 -11.11
CA ASP A 181 -1.49 -23.12 -9.99
C ASP A 181 -1.37 -23.88 -8.68
N HIS A 182 -2.17 -24.94 -8.53
CA HIS A 182 -2.11 -25.85 -7.38
C HIS A 182 -1.33 -27.14 -7.66
N LEU A 183 -1.21 -27.55 -8.92
CA LEU A 183 -0.50 -28.76 -9.32
C LEU A 183 1.01 -28.51 -9.48
N PHE A 184 1.37 -27.62 -10.40
CA PHE A 184 2.76 -27.39 -10.82
C PHE A 184 3.41 -26.22 -10.11
N PHE A 185 2.60 -25.28 -9.61
CA PHE A 185 3.04 -24.17 -8.80
C PHE A 185 2.63 -24.31 -7.32
N ALA A 186 2.35 -25.54 -6.89
CA ALA A 186 1.94 -25.82 -5.52
C ALA A 186 2.93 -25.23 -4.51
N GLY A 187 2.41 -24.48 -3.52
CA GLY A 187 3.19 -23.78 -2.53
C GLY A 187 3.46 -22.32 -2.84
N LEU A 188 3.53 -21.93 -4.12
CA LEU A 188 3.86 -20.57 -4.55
C LEU A 188 2.86 -19.54 -3.97
N LEU A 189 1.57 -19.73 -4.25
CA LEU A 189 0.52 -18.78 -3.90
C LEU A 189 0.35 -18.62 -2.38
N PRO A 190 0.13 -19.67 -1.57
CA PRO A 190 -0.07 -19.50 -0.13
C PRO A 190 1.18 -18.94 0.57
N TYR A 191 2.38 -19.30 0.12
CA TYR A 191 3.60 -18.80 0.70
C TYR A 191 3.79 -17.30 0.46
N TYR A 192 3.77 -16.86 -0.81
CA TYR A 192 4.03 -15.45 -1.10
C TYR A 192 2.86 -14.54 -0.72
N ALA A 193 1.60 -14.95 -0.98
CA ALA A 193 0.46 -14.10 -0.68
C ALA A 193 0.15 -13.97 0.81
N VAL A 194 0.29 -15.06 1.58
CA VAL A 194 -0.19 -15.07 2.97
C VAL A 194 0.97 -15.08 3.97
N GLU A 195 1.94 -16.01 3.80
CA GLU A 195 3.05 -16.09 4.75
C GLU A 195 3.99 -14.89 4.62
N ARG A 196 4.28 -14.46 3.38
CA ARG A 196 5.13 -13.28 3.10
C ARG A 196 4.34 -11.97 3.01
N GLY A 197 3.02 -12.02 2.83
CA GLY A 197 2.17 -10.83 2.70
C GLY A 197 2.38 -10.04 1.40
N TYR A 198 2.89 -10.67 0.34
CA TYR A 198 3.13 -10.04 -0.94
C TYR A 198 1.86 -9.87 -1.76
N GLN A 199 1.83 -8.85 -2.61
CA GLN A 199 0.78 -8.68 -3.61
C GLN A 199 0.97 -9.69 -4.74
N VAL A 200 0.12 -10.72 -4.76
CA VAL A 200 0.17 -11.79 -5.76
C VAL A 200 -1.02 -11.66 -6.71
N GLN A 201 -0.73 -11.69 -8.01
CA GLN A 201 -1.73 -11.71 -9.06
C GLN A 201 -1.60 -12.96 -9.91
N VAL A 202 -2.73 -13.52 -10.34
CA VAL A 202 -2.76 -14.69 -11.24
C VAL A 202 -3.45 -14.32 -12.55
N VAL A 203 -2.83 -14.74 -13.65
CA VAL A 203 -3.36 -14.63 -15.01
C VAL A 203 -3.54 -16.03 -15.56
N TYR A 204 -4.79 -16.42 -15.84
CA TYR A 204 -5.10 -17.68 -16.53
C TYR A 204 -5.16 -17.43 -18.03
N LEU A 205 -4.38 -18.20 -18.76
CA LEU A 205 -4.22 -18.00 -20.20
C LEU A 205 -5.21 -18.83 -21.03
N THR A 206 -5.78 -19.90 -20.45
CA THR A 206 -6.81 -20.71 -21.12
C THR A 206 -8.21 -20.29 -20.65
N ASN A 207 -9.10 -20.07 -21.62
CA ASN A 207 -10.50 -19.73 -21.37
C ASN A 207 -11.34 -20.98 -21.17
N HIS A 208 -11.87 -21.18 -19.97
CA HIS A 208 -12.77 -22.28 -19.63
C HIS A 208 -14.26 -21.93 -19.73
N TRP A 209 -14.63 -20.67 -19.95
CA TRP A 209 -16.02 -20.19 -20.00
C TRP A 209 -16.89 -20.94 -21.00
N ASN A 210 -16.35 -21.22 -22.17
CA ASN A 210 -17.09 -21.80 -23.29
C ASN A 210 -17.24 -23.30 -23.20
N THR A 211 -16.40 -23.98 -22.41
CA THR A 211 -16.32 -25.45 -22.39
C THR A 211 -16.85 -26.02 -21.09
N TYR A 212 -16.41 -25.44 -19.96
CA TYR A 212 -16.69 -25.94 -18.63
C TYR A 212 -16.81 -24.79 -17.63
N ALA A 213 -17.92 -24.03 -17.67
CA ALA A 213 -18.12 -22.86 -16.83
C ALA A 213 -17.93 -23.13 -15.31
N PHE A 214 -18.22 -24.36 -14.84
CA PHE A 214 -17.99 -24.73 -13.46
C PHE A 214 -16.50 -24.69 -13.06
N ARG A 215 -15.55 -24.86 -14.00
CA ARG A 215 -14.11 -24.72 -13.71
C ARG A 215 -13.73 -23.29 -13.31
N MET A 216 -14.47 -22.30 -13.75
CA MET A 216 -14.27 -20.90 -13.33
C MET A 216 -14.59 -20.71 -11.84
N HIS A 217 -15.60 -21.43 -11.33
CA HIS A 217 -15.91 -21.43 -9.90
C HIS A 217 -14.84 -22.18 -9.10
N GLU A 218 -14.35 -23.30 -9.63
CA GLU A 218 -13.27 -24.09 -9.02
C GLU A 218 -11.98 -23.26 -8.90
N ILE A 219 -11.63 -22.43 -9.93
CA ILE A 219 -10.52 -21.48 -9.85
C ILE A 219 -10.69 -20.53 -8.66
N LEU A 220 -11.84 -19.85 -8.58
CA LEU A 220 -12.07 -18.87 -7.52
C LEU A 220 -12.13 -19.51 -6.13
N ASP A 221 -12.75 -20.69 -6.02
CA ASP A 221 -12.79 -21.43 -4.76
C ASP A 221 -11.38 -21.87 -4.34
N GLY A 222 -10.54 -22.35 -5.27
CA GLY A 222 -9.15 -22.75 -5.03
C GLY A 222 -8.26 -21.58 -4.63
N LEU A 223 -8.29 -20.50 -5.39
CA LEU A 223 -7.53 -19.27 -5.09
C LEU A 223 -7.92 -18.69 -3.72
N TRP A 224 -9.22 -18.63 -3.44
CA TRP A 224 -9.72 -18.15 -2.15
C TRP A 224 -9.22 -19.01 -0.98
N ALA A 225 -9.23 -20.33 -1.17
CA ALA A 225 -8.82 -21.31 -0.15
C ALA A 225 -7.32 -21.22 0.19
N VAL A 226 -6.47 -20.78 -0.74
CA VAL A 226 -5.04 -20.56 -0.53
C VAL A 226 -4.67 -19.11 -0.18
N GLY A 227 -5.69 -18.26 -0.01
CA GLY A 227 -5.48 -16.91 0.51
C GLY A 227 -5.34 -15.80 -0.54
N ILE A 228 -5.55 -16.07 -1.82
CA ILE A 228 -5.61 -15.04 -2.85
C ILE A 228 -6.90 -14.24 -2.70
N ARG A 229 -6.80 -12.91 -2.79
CA ARG A 229 -7.92 -11.99 -2.63
C ARG A 229 -8.10 -11.05 -3.82
N SER A 230 -7.06 -10.85 -4.65
CA SER A 230 -7.18 -10.13 -5.93
C SER A 230 -7.87 -11.00 -6.96
N TYR A 231 -8.89 -10.46 -7.62
CA TYR A 231 -9.63 -11.19 -8.66
C TYR A 231 -8.68 -11.55 -9.82
N PRO A 232 -8.64 -12.83 -10.28
CA PRO A 232 -7.73 -13.24 -11.34
C PRO A 232 -8.10 -12.63 -12.69
N VAL A 233 -7.11 -12.52 -13.57
CA VAL A 233 -7.31 -12.15 -14.98
C VAL A 233 -7.48 -13.40 -15.82
N PHE A 234 -8.44 -13.37 -16.76
CA PHE A 234 -8.70 -14.47 -17.68
C PHE A 234 -8.47 -14.01 -19.12
N ALA A 235 -7.55 -14.68 -19.81
CA ALA A 235 -7.35 -14.48 -21.23
C ALA A 235 -8.45 -15.18 -22.06
N PRO A 236 -8.68 -14.78 -23.30
CA PRO A 236 -9.75 -15.34 -24.13
C PRO A 236 -9.35 -16.63 -24.89
N TYR A 237 -8.17 -17.21 -24.62
CA TYR A 237 -7.58 -18.24 -25.49
C TYR A 237 -8.20 -19.62 -25.27
N PRO A 238 -8.58 -20.34 -26.36
CA PRO A 238 -9.09 -21.69 -26.26
C PRO A 238 -8.00 -22.72 -25.90
N ASP A 239 -8.42 -23.88 -25.41
CA ASP A 239 -7.54 -25.02 -25.16
C ASP A 239 -7.39 -25.92 -26.39
N PHE A 240 -6.16 -26.01 -26.94
CA PHE A 240 -5.83 -26.86 -28.10
C PHE A 240 -4.92 -28.02 -27.68
N PHE A 241 -5.40 -28.88 -26.78
CA PHE A 241 -4.66 -30.00 -26.22
C PHE A 241 -4.21 -31.06 -27.27
N ASP A 242 -4.76 -31.04 -28.48
CA ASP A 242 -4.48 -31.98 -29.58
C ASP A 242 -3.36 -31.53 -30.53
N ALA A 243 -2.69 -30.41 -30.27
CA ALA A 243 -1.50 -30.00 -31.02
C ALA A 243 -0.25 -30.71 -30.47
N ASN A 244 0.66 -31.12 -31.37
CA ASN A 244 1.86 -31.90 -30.99
C ASN A 244 3.16 -31.07 -31.04
N THR A 245 3.14 -29.88 -31.66
CA THR A 245 4.28 -28.98 -31.76
C THR A 245 3.84 -27.54 -31.52
N LEU A 246 4.76 -26.67 -31.09
CA LEU A 246 4.51 -25.23 -30.99
C LEU A 246 4.02 -24.62 -32.30
N GLN A 247 4.60 -25.02 -33.42
CA GLN A 247 4.17 -24.54 -34.75
C GLN A 247 2.71 -24.89 -35.03
N THR A 248 2.31 -26.13 -34.75
CA THR A 248 0.92 -26.59 -34.93
C THR A 248 -0.03 -25.89 -33.96
N ALA A 249 0.41 -25.67 -32.75
CA ALA A 249 -0.39 -24.96 -31.74
C ALA A 249 -0.65 -23.50 -32.15
N PHE A 250 0.40 -22.74 -32.51
CA PHE A 250 0.25 -21.38 -32.99
C PHE A 250 -0.58 -21.29 -34.27
N TRP A 251 -0.43 -22.23 -35.19
CA TRP A 251 -1.29 -22.29 -36.36
C TRP A 251 -2.77 -22.47 -35.98
N LYS A 252 -3.10 -23.33 -35.01
CA LYS A 252 -4.47 -23.51 -34.52
C LYS A 252 -5.03 -22.25 -33.87
N PHE A 253 -4.23 -21.55 -33.08
CA PHE A 253 -4.61 -20.27 -32.51
C PHE A 253 -4.92 -19.25 -33.60
N GLU A 254 -4.08 -19.16 -34.62
CA GLU A 254 -4.27 -18.27 -35.77
C GLU A 254 -5.57 -18.59 -36.53
N GLN A 255 -5.88 -19.88 -36.74
CA GLN A 255 -7.15 -20.32 -37.35
C GLN A 255 -8.37 -19.95 -36.47
N ALA A 256 -8.20 -19.87 -35.16
CA ALA A 256 -9.24 -19.43 -34.21
C ALA A 256 -9.31 -17.89 -34.06
N GLY A 257 -8.46 -17.14 -34.78
CA GLY A 257 -8.43 -15.68 -34.73
C GLY A 257 -7.47 -15.06 -33.72
N TYR A 258 -6.57 -15.86 -33.16
CA TYR A 258 -5.54 -15.43 -32.20
C TYR A 258 -4.16 -15.60 -32.79
N ASN A 259 -3.57 -14.55 -33.32
CA ASN A 259 -2.19 -14.63 -33.81
C ASN A 259 -1.19 -14.52 -32.65
N ARG A 260 0.04 -15.01 -32.89
CA ARG A 260 1.09 -15.02 -31.86
C ARG A 260 1.45 -13.62 -31.35
N GLU A 261 1.46 -12.61 -32.24
CA GLU A 261 1.80 -11.23 -31.88
C GLU A 261 0.78 -10.64 -30.89
N ASP A 262 -0.52 -10.80 -31.16
CA ASP A 262 -1.60 -10.34 -30.25
C ASP A 262 -1.55 -11.07 -28.90
N MET A 263 -1.25 -12.39 -28.93
CA MET A 263 -1.11 -13.18 -27.69
C MET A 263 0.11 -12.71 -26.88
N THR A 264 1.23 -12.42 -27.51
CA THR A 264 2.41 -11.82 -26.85
C THR A 264 2.07 -10.43 -26.33
N GLY A 265 1.35 -9.62 -27.10
CA GLY A 265 0.88 -8.29 -26.71
C GLY A 265 0.02 -8.31 -25.46
N PHE A 266 -0.87 -9.32 -25.33
CA PHE A 266 -1.65 -9.51 -24.10
C PHE A 266 -0.75 -9.78 -22.87
N VAL A 267 0.26 -10.64 -23.00
CA VAL A 267 1.20 -10.92 -21.88
C VAL A 267 2.02 -9.68 -21.55
N VAL A 268 2.51 -8.93 -22.57
CA VAL A 268 3.19 -7.63 -22.36
C VAL A 268 2.29 -6.63 -21.64
N GLU A 269 1.03 -6.57 -22.03
CA GLU A 269 0.06 -5.70 -21.33
C GLU A 269 -0.08 -6.06 -19.86
N GLN A 270 -0.20 -7.35 -19.52
CA GLN A 270 -0.30 -7.76 -18.12
C GLN A 270 0.98 -7.44 -17.34
N LEU A 271 2.17 -7.64 -17.93
CA LEU A 271 3.44 -7.27 -17.30
C LEU A 271 3.52 -5.75 -17.02
N ARG A 272 3.08 -4.92 -17.96
CA ARG A 272 3.05 -3.46 -17.80
C ARG A 272 1.97 -2.99 -16.81
N ARG A 273 0.79 -3.60 -16.88
CA ARG A 273 -0.34 -3.30 -16.02
C ARG A 273 -0.02 -3.57 -14.55
N PHE A 274 0.56 -4.72 -14.27
CA PHE A 274 0.80 -5.17 -12.90
C PHE A 274 2.17 -4.79 -12.36
N ARG A 275 3.16 -4.55 -13.23
CA ARG A 275 4.54 -4.22 -12.87
C ARG A 275 5.14 -5.20 -11.86
N PRO A 276 5.12 -6.51 -12.15
CA PRO A 276 5.59 -7.49 -11.19
C PRO A 276 7.09 -7.36 -10.95
N MET A 277 7.48 -7.57 -9.67
CA MET A 277 8.88 -7.72 -9.31
C MET A 277 9.41 -9.11 -9.73
N VAL A 278 8.54 -10.12 -9.67
CA VAL A 278 8.80 -11.49 -10.10
C VAL A 278 7.67 -11.98 -11.00
N ALA A 279 8.00 -12.47 -12.18
CA ALA A 279 7.08 -13.19 -13.07
C ALA A 279 7.41 -14.68 -13.07
N VAL A 280 6.37 -15.53 -13.05
CA VAL A 280 6.52 -17.00 -13.04
C VAL A 280 5.65 -17.61 -14.12
N GLY A 281 6.19 -18.60 -14.83
CA GLY A 281 5.48 -19.32 -15.89
C GLY A 281 5.87 -20.80 -15.99
N HIS A 282 5.18 -21.49 -16.91
CA HIS A 282 5.30 -22.93 -17.15
C HIS A 282 6.65 -23.34 -17.75
N ASP A 283 6.90 -24.65 -17.72
CA ASP A 283 8.04 -25.29 -18.38
C ASP A 283 8.01 -25.15 -19.91
N PHE A 284 9.16 -24.86 -20.50
CA PHE A 284 9.32 -24.81 -21.98
C PHE A 284 9.04 -26.17 -22.65
N ASP A 285 9.31 -27.28 -21.94
CA ASP A 285 8.97 -28.62 -22.40
C ASP A 285 7.52 -29.01 -22.07
N GLY A 286 6.84 -28.15 -21.31
CA GLY A 286 5.48 -28.35 -20.80
C GLY A 286 5.43 -29.45 -19.76
N GLU A 287 4.82 -29.22 -18.63
CA GLU A 287 4.59 -30.27 -17.65
C GLU A 287 3.83 -31.43 -18.34
N TYR A 288 4.31 -32.66 -18.14
CA TYR A 288 3.86 -33.88 -18.85
C TYR A 288 3.76 -33.76 -20.38
N GLY A 289 4.50 -32.82 -20.98
CA GLY A 289 4.53 -32.59 -22.43
C GLY A 289 3.35 -31.77 -22.96
N HIS A 290 2.54 -31.15 -22.09
CA HIS A 290 1.34 -30.41 -22.50
C HIS A 290 1.65 -29.21 -23.38
N ILE A 291 1.01 -29.16 -24.53
CA ILE A 291 1.36 -28.17 -25.57
C ILE A 291 0.98 -26.74 -25.17
N GLN A 292 -0.11 -26.53 -24.42
CA GLN A 292 -0.50 -25.19 -23.96
C GLN A 292 0.52 -24.61 -22.99
N HIS A 293 1.09 -25.44 -22.10
CA HIS A 293 2.15 -25.00 -21.20
C HIS A 293 3.37 -24.50 -21.99
N LYS A 294 3.79 -25.23 -23.02
CA LYS A 294 4.89 -24.80 -23.93
C LYS A 294 4.58 -23.48 -24.62
N VAL A 295 3.34 -23.31 -25.15
CA VAL A 295 2.91 -22.08 -25.81
C VAL A 295 3.01 -20.90 -24.83
N TYR A 296 2.49 -21.06 -23.62
CA TYR A 296 2.42 -19.98 -22.66
C TYR A 296 3.78 -19.66 -22.02
N ALA A 297 4.64 -20.66 -21.82
CA ALA A 297 6.04 -20.44 -21.45
C ALA A 297 6.78 -19.62 -22.51
N GLN A 298 6.58 -19.94 -23.81
CA GLN A 298 7.18 -19.20 -24.90
C GLN A 298 6.64 -17.76 -24.98
N LEU A 299 5.33 -17.55 -24.81
CA LEU A 299 4.74 -16.20 -24.82
C LEU A 299 5.27 -15.34 -23.67
N LEU A 300 5.44 -15.90 -22.47
CA LEU A 300 6.05 -15.19 -21.36
C LEU A 300 7.50 -14.82 -21.65
N ALA A 301 8.29 -15.77 -22.17
CA ALA A 301 9.68 -15.51 -22.56
C ALA A 301 9.79 -14.41 -23.61
N ASP A 302 8.97 -14.47 -24.67
CA ASP A 302 8.93 -13.42 -25.70
C ASP A 302 8.54 -12.06 -25.10
N ALA A 303 7.57 -12.04 -24.17
CA ALA A 303 7.03 -10.81 -23.61
C ALA A 303 8.00 -10.10 -22.66
N VAL A 304 8.73 -10.82 -21.81
CA VAL A 304 9.67 -10.19 -20.85
C VAL A 304 10.86 -9.55 -21.52
N GLU A 305 11.24 -9.99 -22.73
CA GLU A 305 12.32 -9.38 -23.50
C GLU A 305 11.94 -7.99 -24.07
N ILE A 306 10.65 -7.73 -24.26
CA ILE A 306 10.16 -6.53 -24.95
C ILE A 306 9.27 -5.64 -24.09
N SER A 307 8.82 -6.08 -22.92
CA SER A 307 7.89 -5.31 -22.07
C SER A 307 8.48 -3.99 -21.57
N GLY A 308 9.82 -3.89 -21.47
CA GLY A 308 10.56 -2.67 -21.14
C GLY A 308 10.68 -1.67 -22.29
N ASP A 309 10.39 -2.06 -23.53
CA ASP A 309 10.50 -1.17 -24.70
C ASP A 309 9.14 -0.51 -25.01
N ALA A 310 9.05 0.80 -24.79
CA ALA A 310 7.83 1.57 -25.05
C ALA A 310 7.45 1.65 -26.54
N SER A 311 8.36 1.36 -27.48
CA SER A 311 8.08 1.37 -28.92
C SER A 311 7.35 0.12 -29.40
N VAL A 312 7.39 -0.97 -28.61
CA VAL A 312 6.70 -2.22 -28.89
C VAL A 312 5.37 -2.21 -28.15
N PHE A 313 4.26 -2.54 -28.82
CA PHE A 313 2.90 -2.42 -28.27
C PHE A 313 2.64 -1.05 -27.60
N PRO A 314 2.70 0.05 -28.38
CA PRO A 314 2.69 1.42 -27.84
C PRO A 314 1.39 1.78 -27.10
N GLU A 315 0.27 1.11 -27.37
CA GLU A 315 -1.00 1.34 -26.70
C GLU A 315 -0.92 0.96 -25.21
N SER A 316 -0.43 -0.23 -24.88
CA SER A 316 -0.24 -0.65 -23.50
C SER A 316 0.89 0.13 -22.82
N ALA A 317 1.93 0.54 -23.57
CA ALA A 317 2.99 1.41 -23.07
C ALA A 317 2.47 2.82 -22.73
N SER A 318 1.52 3.35 -23.52
CA SER A 318 0.88 4.63 -23.25
C SER A 318 -0.03 4.58 -22.03
N THR A 319 -0.71 3.45 -21.81
CA THR A 319 -1.67 3.28 -20.71
C THR A 319 -0.97 3.03 -19.38
N TYR A 320 -0.02 2.09 -19.35
CA TYR A 320 0.60 1.60 -18.12
C TYR A 320 2.08 1.99 -17.96
N GLY A 321 2.72 2.50 -19.03
CA GLY A 321 4.15 2.69 -19.10
C GLY A 321 4.91 1.38 -19.40
N PRO A 322 6.15 1.47 -19.90
CA PRO A 322 7.00 0.29 -20.06
C PRO A 322 7.38 -0.29 -18.70
N TRP A 323 7.59 -1.60 -18.65
CA TRP A 323 8.05 -2.27 -17.43
C TRP A 323 9.05 -3.37 -17.76
N ASP A 324 10.26 -3.24 -17.26
CA ASP A 324 11.32 -4.25 -17.38
C ASP A 324 11.29 -5.12 -16.10
N VAL A 325 10.80 -6.35 -16.23
CA VAL A 325 10.56 -7.24 -15.10
C VAL A 325 11.88 -7.60 -14.41
N PRO A 326 12.05 -7.33 -13.10
CA PRO A 326 13.31 -7.59 -12.42
C PRO A 326 13.76 -9.03 -12.46
N LYS A 327 12.85 -10.00 -12.30
CA LYS A 327 13.15 -11.43 -12.37
C LYS A 327 12.02 -12.23 -13.02
N THR A 328 12.39 -13.18 -13.86
CA THR A 328 11.45 -14.12 -14.48
C THR A 328 11.92 -15.54 -14.25
N TYR A 329 11.05 -16.34 -13.64
CA TYR A 329 11.30 -17.77 -13.41
C TYR A 329 10.41 -18.64 -14.28
N ILE A 330 11.00 -19.68 -14.80
CA ILE A 330 10.31 -20.73 -15.58
C ILE A 330 10.39 -22.04 -14.78
N HIS A 331 9.24 -22.68 -14.62
CA HIS A 331 9.14 -23.96 -13.94
C HIS A 331 10.00 -25.01 -14.64
N LEU A 332 10.77 -25.80 -13.89
CA LEU A 332 11.69 -26.85 -14.34
C LEU A 332 12.81 -26.40 -15.30
N TYR A 333 12.97 -25.10 -15.58
CA TYR A 333 14.06 -24.60 -16.40
C TYR A 333 15.41 -24.91 -15.73
N GLU A 334 16.35 -25.46 -16.51
CA GLU A 334 17.58 -26.01 -15.95
C GLU A 334 18.69 -24.98 -15.76
N GLU A 335 18.59 -23.80 -16.37
CA GLU A 335 19.59 -22.74 -16.22
C GLU A 335 19.33 -21.93 -14.95
N ASN A 336 20.39 -21.57 -14.24
CA ASN A 336 20.34 -20.82 -12.98
C ASN A 336 19.24 -21.34 -12.01
N PRO A 337 19.26 -22.66 -11.67
CA PRO A 337 18.16 -23.27 -10.94
C PRO A 337 18.10 -22.79 -9.50
N ILE A 338 16.86 -22.60 -9.03
CA ILE A 338 16.54 -22.43 -7.61
C ILE A 338 15.66 -23.57 -7.12
N ILE A 339 15.75 -23.86 -5.82
CA ILE A 339 14.93 -24.92 -5.19
C ILE A 339 14.20 -24.31 -4.01
N MET A 340 12.90 -24.17 -4.16
CA MET A 340 12.02 -23.66 -3.11
C MET A 340 11.71 -24.76 -2.07
N ASP A 341 11.65 -24.38 -0.81
CA ASP A 341 11.30 -25.29 0.27
C ASP A 341 9.82 -25.13 0.65
N TRP A 342 8.97 -25.87 -0.01
CA TRP A 342 7.52 -25.89 0.25
C TRP A 342 7.09 -26.89 1.33
N ASP A 343 8.06 -27.52 2.03
CA ASP A 343 7.81 -28.50 3.09
C ASP A 343 7.97 -27.88 4.50
N GLN A 344 8.23 -26.57 4.62
CA GLN A 344 8.29 -25.88 5.91
C GLN A 344 6.89 -25.43 6.34
N PRO A 345 6.54 -25.60 7.63
CA PRO A 345 5.23 -25.16 8.12
C PRO A 345 5.10 -23.63 8.12
N MET A 346 3.93 -23.12 7.78
CA MET A 346 3.56 -21.71 7.79
C MET A 346 2.77 -21.35 9.05
N GLU A 347 3.04 -20.16 9.63
CA GLU A 347 2.32 -19.68 10.81
C GLU A 347 0.87 -19.31 10.46
N ASN A 348 0.68 -18.64 9.34
CA ASN A 348 -0.63 -18.15 8.90
C ASN A 348 -1.59 -19.24 8.41
N PHE A 349 -1.12 -20.48 8.31
CA PHE A 349 -1.93 -21.64 7.96
C PHE A 349 -1.90 -22.75 9.04
N GLU A 350 -1.81 -22.35 10.32
CA GLU A 350 -1.89 -23.27 11.46
C GLU A 350 -0.86 -24.42 11.43
N GLY A 351 0.30 -24.17 10.84
CA GLY A 351 1.39 -25.14 10.73
C GLY A 351 1.31 -26.05 9.50
N MET A 352 0.35 -25.87 8.60
CA MET A 352 0.39 -26.53 7.29
C MET A 352 1.53 -25.97 6.44
N THR A 353 2.15 -26.84 5.65
CA THR A 353 3.16 -26.43 4.68
C THR A 353 2.52 -25.78 3.46
N PRO A 354 3.25 -24.93 2.68
CA PRO A 354 2.76 -24.36 1.42
C PRO A 354 2.19 -25.42 0.47
N TYR A 355 2.88 -26.57 0.36
CA TYR A 355 2.44 -27.69 -0.46
C TYR A 355 1.13 -28.32 0.05
N GLU A 356 1.00 -28.53 1.36
CA GLU A 356 -0.23 -29.06 1.95
C GLU A 356 -1.42 -28.13 1.73
N VAL A 357 -1.22 -26.81 1.86
CA VAL A 357 -2.27 -25.82 1.60
C VAL A 357 -2.71 -25.87 0.13
N SER A 358 -1.77 -25.90 -0.82
CA SER A 358 -2.11 -26.02 -2.25
C SER A 358 -2.85 -27.34 -2.54
N ARG A 359 -2.41 -28.46 -1.96
CA ARG A 359 -3.01 -29.78 -2.18
C ARG A 359 -4.38 -29.92 -1.53
N TYR A 360 -4.47 -29.65 -0.22
CA TYR A 360 -5.64 -30.00 0.58
C TYR A 360 -6.69 -28.88 0.67
N ARG A 361 -6.32 -27.65 0.36
CA ARG A 361 -7.27 -26.52 0.31
C ARG A 361 -7.50 -26.06 -1.13
N GLY A 362 -6.43 -25.73 -1.87
CA GLY A 362 -6.52 -25.21 -3.24
C GLY A 362 -7.04 -26.25 -4.23
N PHE A 363 -6.26 -27.31 -4.50
CA PHE A 363 -6.63 -28.33 -5.47
C PHE A 363 -7.90 -29.12 -5.06
N ALA A 364 -8.17 -29.25 -3.77
CA ALA A 364 -9.41 -29.89 -3.30
C ALA A 364 -10.68 -29.16 -3.78
N ALA A 365 -10.60 -27.88 -4.13
CA ALA A 365 -11.71 -27.13 -4.71
C ALA A 365 -12.00 -27.52 -6.18
N HIS A 366 -11.04 -28.14 -6.86
CA HIS A 366 -11.15 -28.58 -8.26
C HIS A 366 -11.79 -29.95 -8.39
N GLY A 367 -13.02 -30.09 -7.88
CA GLY A 367 -13.73 -31.37 -7.82
C GLY A 367 -13.88 -32.06 -9.16
N SER A 368 -13.98 -31.33 -10.26
CA SER A 368 -14.08 -31.88 -11.62
C SER A 368 -12.76 -32.47 -12.14
N GLN A 369 -11.63 -32.06 -11.56
CA GLN A 369 -10.28 -32.46 -11.98
C GLN A 369 -9.63 -33.48 -11.02
N HIS A 370 -10.20 -33.62 -9.82
CA HIS A 370 -9.59 -34.37 -8.72
C HIS A 370 -9.20 -35.81 -9.07
N GLU A 371 -10.09 -36.62 -9.66
CA GLU A 371 -9.80 -38.01 -10.00
C GLU A 371 -8.69 -38.13 -11.07
N THR A 372 -8.64 -37.21 -12.02
CA THR A 372 -7.69 -37.25 -13.14
C THR A 372 -6.28 -36.87 -12.71
N TRP A 373 -6.15 -35.81 -11.90
CA TRP A 373 -4.86 -35.15 -11.65
C TRP A 373 -4.28 -35.38 -10.25
N LEU A 374 -5.04 -36.04 -9.32
CA LEU A 374 -4.54 -36.38 -7.98
C LEU A 374 -3.20 -37.15 -8.03
N ARG A 375 -2.91 -37.84 -9.13
CA ARG A 375 -1.66 -38.57 -9.37
C ARG A 375 -0.41 -37.70 -9.29
N PHE A 376 -0.51 -36.38 -9.55
CA PHE A 376 0.60 -35.45 -9.42
C PHE A 376 0.95 -35.17 -7.96
N PHE A 377 0.07 -35.46 -7.02
CA PHE A 377 0.34 -35.44 -5.59
C PHE A 377 0.77 -36.82 -5.04
N SER A 378 1.66 -37.50 -5.75
CA SER A 378 2.11 -38.86 -5.39
C SER A 378 2.99 -38.92 -4.14
N SER A 379 3.36 -37.78 -3.56
CA SER A 379 4.12 -37.67 -2.31
C SER A 379 3.39 -36.75 -1.33
N ASP A 380 3.56 -36.98 -0.03
CA ASP A 380 3.07 -36.09 1.02
C ASP A 380 3.99 -34.83 1.22
N LYS A 381 5.13 -34.80 0.54
CA LYS A 381 6.08 -33.69 0.53
C LYS A 381 6.34 -33.22 -0.88
N ALA A 382 6.45 -31.90 -1.08
CA ALA A 382 6.80 -31.31 -2.35
C ALA A 382 8.18 -31.80 -2.84
N SER A 383 9.16 -31.88 -1.93
CA SER A 383 10.51 -32.37 -2.23
C SER A 383 10.56 -33.85 -2.62
N GLY A 384 9.55 -34.63 -2.28
CA GLY A 384 9.44 -36.06 -2.57
C GLY A 384 8.77 -36.38 -3.91
N LEU A 385 8.30 -35.39 -4.67
CA LEU A 385 7.66 -35.62 -5.95
C LEU A 385 8.69 -36.06 -7.01
N PRO A 386 8.48 -37.16 -7.71
CA PRO A 386 9.46 -37.71 -8.65
C PRO A 386 9.52 -36.96 -9.98
N SER A 387 8.46 -36.23 -10.33
CA SER A 387 8.31 -35.53 -11.59
C SER A 387 7.54 -34.21 -11.38
N TYR A 388 7.84 -33.21 -12.19
CA TYR A 388 7.15 -31.92 -12.20
C TYR A 388 7.08 -31.28 -10.80
N SER A 389 8.22 -31.34 -10.07
CA SER A 389 8.29 -30.85 -8.70
C SER A 389 8.03 -29.35 -8.65
N PRO A 390 7.03 -28.87 -7.87
CA PRO A 390 6.72 -27.46 -7.73
C PRO A 390 7.82 -26.67 -6.98
N CYS A 391 8.85 -27.36 -6.48
CA CYS A 391 10.00 -26.73 -5.84
C CYS A 391 11.04 -26.20 -6.84
N ARG A 392 11.03 -26.62 -8.10
CA ARG A 392 12.13 -26.39 -9.05
C ARG A 392 11.79 -25.34 -10.09
N TYR A 393 12.59 -24.28 -10.11
CA TYR A 393 12.49 -23.21 -11.11
C TYR A 393 13.88 -22.83 -11.60
N GLY A 394 13.98 -22.29 -12.81
CA GLY A 394 15.19 -21.65 -13.30
C GLY A 394 14.97 -20.16 -13.49
N LEU A 395 15.98 -19.36 -13.14
CA LEU A 395 15.99 -17.93 -13.42
C LEU A 395 16.25 -17.71 -14.90
N TYR A 396 15.17 -17.47 -15.66
CA TYR A 396 15.23 -17.28 -17.10
C TYR A 396 15.84 -15.92 -17.47
N ARG A 397 15.41 -14.86 -16.77
CA ARG A 397 15.86 -13.49 -17.02
C ARG A 397 15.94 -12.70 -15.73
N THR A 398 16.95 -11.84 -15.62
CA THR A 398 17.09 -10.91 -14.50
C THR A 398 17.68 -9.56 -14.92
N THR A 399 17.25 -8.48 -14.28
CA THR A 399 17.85 -7.13 -14.36
C THR A 399 18.55 -6.73 -13.08
N VAL A 400 18.44 -7.56 -12.01
CA VAL A 400 18.97 -7.27 -10.67
C VAL A 400 20.10 -8.20 -10.25
N GLY A 401 20.54 -9.07 -11.14
CA GLY A 401 21.62 -10.04 -10.91
C GLY A 401 21.14 -11.44 -10.55
N ASP A 402 22.08 -12.39 -10.68
CA ASP A 402 21.83 -13.83 -10.44
C ASP A 402 21.58 -14.12 -8.96
N ASP A 403 20.85 -15.20 -8.70
CA ASP A 403 20.63 -15.72 -7.36
C ASP A 403 21.91 -16.39 -6.82
N VAL A 404 22.26 -16.04 -5.60
CA VAL A 404 23.42 -16.60 -4.86
C VAL A 404 22.98 -17.68 -3.89
N GLU A 405 21.98 -17.39 -3.05
CA GLU A 405 21.42 -18.32 -2.06
C GLU A 405 20.50 -19.36 -2.70
N LYS A 406 19.81 -19.00 -3.79
CA LYS A 406 18.95 -19.89 -4.60
C LYS A 406 17.80 -20.56 -3.82
N LYS A 407 17.23 -19.81 -2.87
CA LYS A 407 16.18 -20.30 -1.95
C LYS A 407 14.90 -19.47 -1.96
N ASP A 408 14.94 -18.28 -2.57
CA ASP A 408 13.82 -17.35 -2.64
C ASP A 408 13.81 -16.65 -4.00
N MET A 409 12.66 -16.55 -4.64
CA MET A 409 12.50 -15.85 -5.91
C MET A 409 12.74 -14.33 -5.78
N PHE A 410 12.63 -13.79 -4.56
CA PHE A 410 12.85 -12.38 -4.26
C PHE A 410 14.28 -12.07 -3.83
N GLU A 411 15.22 -13.01 -3.94
CA GLU A 411 16.62 -12.71 -3.72
C GLU A 411 17.07 -11.55 -4.64
N ASN A 412 17.74 -10.53 -4.09
CA ASN A 412 18.12 -9.29 -4.79
C ASN A 412 16.96 -8.40 -5.28
N VAL A 413 15.73 -8.68 -4.88
CA VAL A 413 14.55 -7.88 -5.23
C VAL A 413 13.98 -7.25 -3.97
N ILE A 414 13.62 -5.96 -4.07
CA ILE A 414 12.92 -5.23 -3.02
C ILE A 414 11.45 -5.19 -3.43
N ASP A 415 10.55 -5.72 -2.59
CA ASP A 415 9.12 -5.67 -2.85
C ASP A 415 8.57 -4.24 -2.85
N HIS A 416 7.36 -4.06 -3.39
CA HIS A 416 6.76 -2.73 -3.53
C HIS A 416 6.53 -2.03 -2.19
N ALA A 417 6.16 -2.75 -1.13
CA ALA A 417 5.92 -2.16 0.18
C ALA A 417 7.22 -1.60 0.78
N GLU A 418 8.31 -2.34 0.66
CA GLU A 418 9.64 -1.89 1.11
C GLU A 418 10.16 -0.72 0.25
N GLN A 419 9.92 -0.72 -1.07
CA GLN A 419 10.25 0.42 -1.93
C GLN A 419 9.50 1.69 -1.50
N GLU A 420 8.20 1.59 -1.22
CA GLU A 420 7.40 2.72 -0.71
C GLU A 420 7.91 3.21 0.64
N ARG A 421 8.27 2.29 1.55
CA ARG A 421 8.85 2.64 2.85
C ARG A 421 10.16 3.42 2.70
N LEU A 422 11.07 2.93 1.87
CA LEU A 422 12.36 3.58 1.61
C LEU A 422 12.19 4.95 0.95
N ALA A 423 11.27 5.06 -0.01
CA ALA A 423 10.94 6.33 -0.66
C ALA A 423 10.34 7.35 0.33
N ALA A 424 9.47 6.91 1.23
CA ALA A 424 8.89 7.76 2.27
C ALA A 424 9.95 8.23 3.29
N GLU A 425 10.87 7.36 3.69
CA GLU A 425 11.99 7.72 4.57
C GLU A 425 12.93 8.74 3.91
N GLU A 426 13.23 8.56 2.62
CA GLU A 426 14.05 9.52 1.88
C GLU A 426 13.36 10.86 1.72
N ALA A 427 12.06 10.88 1.40
CA ALA A 427 11.27 12.12 1.31
C ALA A 427 11.25 12.87 2.65
N ALA A 428 11.03 12.17 3.77
CA ALA A 428 11.07 12.76 5.10
C ALA A 428 12.45 13.31 5.47
N ARG A 429 13.53 12.63 5.06
CA ARG A 429 14.91 13.11 5.24
C ARG A 429 15.17 14.41 4.47
N LEU A 430 14.75 14.46 3.20
CA LEU A 430 14.91 15.66 2.35
C LEU A 430 14.10 16.84 2.88
N GLU A 431 12.88 16.62 3.35
CA GLU A 431 12.05 17.65 3.98
C GLU A 431 12.69 18.21 5.27
N ALA A 432 13.22 17.31 6.11
CA ALA A 432 13.92 17.73 7.33
C ALA A 432 15.21 18.53 7.03
N GLU A 433 15.94 18.16 5.99
CA GLU A 433 17.13 18.87 5.53
C GLU A 433 16.78 20.26 4.96
N GLU A 434 15.73 20.36 4.16
CA GLU A 434 15.24 21.63 3.64
C GLU A 434 14.75 22.55 4.75
N LYS A 435 14.01 22.04 5.72
CA LYS A 435 13.58 22.81 6.90
C LYS A 435 14.78 23.32 7.71
N ARG A 436 15.79 22.50 7.95
CA ARG A 436 17.02 22.93 8.63
C ARG A 436 17.73 24.05 7.86
N ARG A 437 17.81 23.93 6.52
CA ARG A 437 18.41 24.97 5.68
C ARG A 437 17.62 26.29 5.77
N GLN A 438 16.31 26.22 5.77
CA GLN A 438 15.44 27.42 5.94
C GLN A 438 15.64 28.06 7.32
N GLU A 439 15.74 27.25 8.39
CA GLU A 439 16.01 27.74 9.75
C GLU A 439 17.41 28.39 9.85
N GLU A 440 18.44 27.80 9.23
CA GLU A 440 19.78 28.37 9.15
C GLU A 440 19.80 29.68 8.37
N GLU A 441 19.12 29.74 7.21
CA GLU A 441 18.99 31.00 6.42
C GLU A 441 18.26 32.08 7.19
N GLN A 442 17.19 31.72 7.92
CA GLN A 442 16.46 32.67 8.76
C GLN A 442 17.33 33.20 9.90
N ALA A 443 18.06 32.32 10.60
CA ALA A 443 18.99 32.72 11.66
C ALA A 443 20.10 33.66 11.16
N ILE A 444 20.62 33.39 9.95
CA ILE A 444 21.58 34.27 9.31
C ILE A 444 20.97 35.66 9.01
N ARG A 445 19.74 35.69 8.46
CA ARG A 445 19.02 36.96 8.18
C ARG A 445 18.75 37.76 9.45
N GLU A 446 18.33 37.09 10.53
CA GLU A 446 18.11 37.72 11.83
C GLU A 446 19.41 38.26 12.42
N SER A 447 20.53 37.53 12.34
CA SER A 447 21.85 37.97 12.77
C SER A 447 22.35 39.21 11.99
N ILE A 448 22.15 39.22 10.66
CA ILE A 448 22.48 40.40 9.82
C ILE A 448 21.63 41.60 10.20
N ALA A 449 20.33 41.41 10.44
CA ALA A 449 19.41 42.47 10.84
C ALA A 449 19.81 43.06 12.21
N GLU A 450 20.14 42.23 13.19
CA GLU A 450 20.64 42.68 14.50
C GLU A 450 21.95 43.47 14.39
N GLU A 451 22.88 43.00 13.56
CA GLU A 451 24.14 43.73 13.34
C GLU A 451 23.93 45.07 12.68
N GLN A 452 23.02 45.18 11.71
CA GLN A 452 22.64 46.45 11.06
C GLN A 452 22.02 47.42 12.06
N GLU A 453 21.13 46.90 12.95
CA GLU A 453 20.53 47.75 14.00
C GLU A 453 21.54 48.22 15.03
N ARG A 454 22.49 47.35 15.44
CA ARG A 454 23.64 47.75 16.31
C ARG A 454 24.51 48.84 15.66
N ARG A 455 24.84 48.70 14.36
CA ARG A 455 25.60 49.71 13.61
C ARG A 455 24.86 51.04 13.57
N LYS A 456 23.57 51.02 13.25
CA LYS A 456 22.74 52.23 13.23
C LYS A 456 22.65 52.91 14.59
N SER A 457 22.46 52.15 15.66
CA SER A 457 22.47 52.66 17.03
C SER A 457 23.83 53.24 17.45
N ALA A 458 24.93 52.59 17.03
CA ALA A 458 26.28 53.11 17.27
C ALA A 458 26.55 54.43 16.50
N GLU A 459 26.10 54.52 15.25
CA GLU A 459 26.18 55.77 14.44
C GLU A 459 25.36 56.88 15.06
N GLU A 460 24.12 56.63 15.49
CA GLU A 460 23.29 57.62 16.20
C GLU A 460 23.95 58.12 17.51
N THR A 461 24.57 57.18 18.24
CA THR A 461 25.28 57.50 19.49
C THR A 461 26.52 58.36 19.20
N LEU A 462 27.28 58.03 18.16
CA LEU A 462 28.44 58.80 17.72
C LEU A 462 28.02 60.21 17.24
N GLU A 463 26.90 60.33 16.50
CA GLU A 463 26.35 61.64 16.10
C GLU A 463 25.91 62.47 17.30
N LYS A 464 25.25 61.86 18.30
CA LYS A 464 24.90 62.54 19.56
C LYS A 464 26.15 63.00 20.31
N GLN A 465 27.19 62.19 20.40
CA GLN A 465 28.46 62.59 21.00
C GLN A 465 29.15 63.77 20.23
N LYS A 466 29.16 63.71 18.91
CA LYS A 466 29.69 64.80 18.07
C LYS A 466 28.91 66.13 18.27
N LYS A 467 27.60 66.10 18.45
CA LYS A 467 26.75 67.27 18.74
C LYS A 467 26.97 67.80 20.16
N LEU A 468 27.25 66.91 21.13
CA LEU A 468 27.49 67.31 22.53
C LEU A 468 28.94 67.78 22.79
N ALA A 469 29.92 67.33 21.99
CA ALA A 469 31.33 67.67 22.16
C ALA A 469 31.61 69.22 22.16
N PRO A 470 31.05 70.02 21.23
CA PRO A 470 31.23 71.45 21.26
C PRO A 470 30.58 72.12 22.49
N LEU A 471 29.43 71.57 22.97
CA LEU A 471 28.78 72.05 24.20
C LEU A 471 29.57 71.72 25.45
N ALA A 472 30.17 70.54 25.53
CA ALA A 472 31.06 70.19 26.63
C ALA A 472 32.34 70.99 26.62
N THR A 473 32.94 71.29 25.44
CA THR A 473 34.11 72.16 25.30
C THR A 473 33.76 73.58 25.71
N ALA A 474 32.60 74.13 25.30
CA ALA A 474 32.12 75.43 25.70
C ALA A 474 31.88 75.48 27.23
N ALA A 475 31.29 74.45 27.84
CA ALA A 475 31.10 74.41 29.29
C ALA A 475 32.45 74.36 30.06
N TRP A 476 33.45 73.60 29.54
CA TRP A 476 34.80 73.59 30.10
C TRP A 476 35.49 75.00 30.00
N VAL A 477 35.36 75.66 28.88
CA VAL A 477 35.90 77.02 28.68
C VAL A 477 35.21 78.00 29.63
N VAL A 478 33.90 77.97 29.76
CA VAL A 478 33.15 78.83 30.70
C VAL A 478 33.53 78.52 32.15
N GLY A 479 33.67 77.24 32.51
CA GLY A 479 34.12 76.78 33.84
C GLY A 479 35.55 77.25 34.15
N ALA A 480 36.47 77.12 33.19
CA ALA A 480 37.86 77.60 33.34
C ALA A 480 37.94 79.11 33.46
N VAL A 481 37.12 79.84 32.69
CA VAL A 481 37.01 81.33 32.80
C VAL A 481 36.42 81.74 34.17
N ALA A 482 35.38 81.04 34.64
CA ALA A 482 34.82 81.26 35.97
C ALA A 482 35.82 81.01 37.10
N LEU A 483 36.60 79.92 37.01
CA LEU A 483 37.66 79.60 37.93
C LEU A 483 38.79 80.61 37.91
N ALA A 484 39.18 81.13 36.73
CA ALA A 484 40.16 82.17 36.58
C ALA A 484 39.66 83.48 37.23
N ILE A 485 38.37 83.82 37.05
CA ILE A 485 37.76 85.02 37.69
C ILE A 485 37.77 84.83 39.22
N VAL A 486 37.41 83.65 39.74
CA VAL A 486 37.43 83.39 41.19
C VAL A 486 38.89 83.49 41.73
N ALA A 487 39.88 82.98 40.99
CA ALA A 487 41.26 83.01 41.35
C ALA A 487 41.79 84.51 41.35
N VAL A 488 41.42 85.29 40.36
CA VAL A 488 41.71 86.70 40.32
C VAL A 488 41.04 87.43 41.50
N PHE A 489 39.79 87.14 41.81
CA PHE A 489 39.08 87.70 42.94
C PHE A 489 39.72 87.32 44.28
N ALA A 490 40.15 86.06 44.42
CA ALA A 490 40.88 85.60 45.60
C ALA A 490 42.23 86.28 45.75
N LEU A 491 42.95 86.43 44.62
CA LEU A 491 44.24 87.16 44.59
C LEU A 491 44.06 88.60 44.95
N VAL A 492 43.04 89.25 44.41
CA VAL A 492 42.70 90.66 44.76
C VAL A 492 42.34 90.79 46.24
N ASN A 493 41.56 89.92 46.76
CA ASN A 493 41.21 89.85 48.21
C ASN A 493 42.46 89.55 49.09
N HIS A 494 43.33 88.62 48.61
CA HIS A 494 44.57 88.33 49.32
C HIS A 494 45.53 89.56 49.32
N LEU A 495 45.60 90.26 48.24
CA LEU A 495 46.41 91.52 48.19
C LEU A 495 45.76 92.68 49.02
N ARG A 496 44.45 92.71 49.18
CA ARG A 496 43.75 93.69 50.07
C ARG A 496 43.88 93.35 51.54
N GLY A 497 44.02 92.01 51.92
CA GLY A 497 44.13 91.54 53.31
C GLY A 497 45.51 91.72 53.93
N ARG A 498 46.50 92.29 53.17
CA ARG A 498 47.88 92.46 53.69
C ARG A 498 48.14 93.78 54.40
N TRP A 499 47.11 94.48 54.78
CA TRP A 499 47.15 95.71 55.64
C TRP A 499 46.19 95.54 56.79
N THR A 500 46.56 94.76 57.82
CA THR A 500 46.31 94.92 59.24
C THR A 500 46.77 93.68 60.01
N TYR A 501 47.76 93.87 60.85
CA TYR A 501 48.10 93.29 62.15
C TYR A 501 47.81 91.76 62.33
N GLY A 502 48.71 90.87 62.79
CA GLY A 502 49.54 90.92 63.99
C GLY A 502 49.03 89.84 64.98
N ASP A 503 49.96 89.00 65.38
CA ASP A 503 49.98 88.17 66.62
C ASP A 503 48.92 87.08 66.77
N ASP A 504 49.14 85.85 67.16
CA ASP A 504 50.00 85.11 68.02
C ASP A 504 49.70 83.57 67.94
N GLU A 505 50.73 82.84 68.02
CA GLU A 505 50.89 81.57 68.72
C GLU A 505 49.78 80.48 68.66
N SER A 506 49.94 79.25 68.63
CA SER A 506 51.02 78.26 68.93
C SER A 506 50.44 76.83 68.82
N TRP A 507 51.32 75.91 68.50
CA TRP A 507 51.32 74.54 68.96
C TRP A 507 50.13 73.64 68.62
N ASP A 508 50.19 72.35 68.38
CA ASP A 508 51.26 71.35 68.33
C ASP A 508 50.67 70.03 67.74
N THR A 509 51.55 69.28 67.17
CA THR A 509 51.72 67.80 67.17
C THR A 509 50.73 66.86 66.54
N ASN A 510 51.38 66.15 65.74
CA ASN A 510 51.57 64.65 65.72
C ASN A 510 50.45 63.80 65.07
N GLU A 511 50.98 63.10 64.21
CA GLU A 511 51.42 61.69 64.04
C GLU A 511 50.39 60.88 63.31
N GLN A 512 50.88 60.31 62.33
CA GLN A 512 51.40 59.01 62.01
C GLN A 512 50.33 58.08 61.41
N GLN A 513 50.72 57.69 60.32
CA GLN A 513 51.10 56.34 59.89
C GLN A 513 49.99 55.45 59.33
N ASN A 514 50.38 55.06 58.25
CA ASN A 514 50.57 53.67 57.69
C ASN A 514 49.28 53.03 57.15
N GLU A 515 49.41 52.59 56.12
CA GLU A 515 50.05 51.50 55.35
C GLU A 515 48.95 50.61 54.74
N ASP A 516 49.32 50.33 53.57
CA ASP A 516 49.20 49.03 52.89
C ASP A 516 47.81 48.45 52.61
N GLY A 517 47.56 48.19 51.46
CA GLY A 517 48.04 47.01 50.74
C GLY A 517 46.87 46.31 50.06
N GLU A 518 47.18 46.03 48.93
CA GLU A 518 46.60 45.07 47.98
C GLU A 518 45.40 45.46 47.18
#